data_53e96c8d2cd758a4362c96a60550ee0b
#
_entry.id   53e96c8d2cd758a4362c96a60550ee0b
#
_cell.length_a   1.000
_cell.length_b   1.000
_cell.length_c   1.000
_cell.angle_alpha   90.00
_cell.angle_beta   90.00
_cell.angle_gamma   90.00
#
_symmetry.space_group_name_H-M   'P 1'
#
loop_
_entity.id
_entity.type
_entity.pdbx_description
1 polymer ?
#
loop_
_entity_poly.entity_id
_entity_poly.type
_entity_poly.pdbx_seq_one_letter_code
_entity_poly.pdbx_strand_id
1 'polypeptide(L)'
;QLSDALVEDQQVPDGSAEANVTFSLTIPEENMLQATRSALYGAQSSSAAGGLTNVNLAATHDLRYQLAIYRVEGASTTIEAVAPIKKVVDTYQPVSFSLRLTPNRTYKAVVWADFVPQGTEADWHYNTTNFTNIVYKDAHKTDILNDESRDAYFITKEFRLDNADINEDLVLKRPFAKVRVVATDWGLYDLEKADNFKVTYYGCKRFTAMNAVTGVAS
;
A
#
# COMPACT_ATOMS: atom_id res chain seq x y z
N GLN A 1 21.42 5.59 13.35
CA GLN A 1 20.40 5.81 14.39
C GLN A 1 19.46 6.88 13.89
N LEU A 2 18.34 6.43 13.28
CA LEU A 2 17.23 7.31 12.96
C LEU A 2 16.48 7.57 14.27
N SER A 3 16.48 8.81 14.73
CA SER A 3 15.67 9.22 15.87
C SER A 3 14.20 9.09 15.50
N ASP A 4 13.44 8.31 16.26
CA ASP A 4 11.97 8.34 16.25
C ASP A 4 11.53 9.76 16.61
N ALA A 5 11.20 10.57 15.60
CA ALA A 5 10.62 11.87 15.84
C ALA A 5 9.17 11.64 16.30
N LEU A 6 8.89 11.98 17.53
CA LEU A 6 7.52 12.06 18.06
C LEU A 6 6.81 13.21 17.32
N VAL A 7 5.75 12.88 16.62
CA VAL A 7 4.88 13.87 15.97
C VAL A 7 3.79 14.24 16.96
N GLU A 8 3.74 15.50 17.36
CA GLU A 8 2.71 16.03 18.27
C GLU A 8 1.47 16.43 17.48
N ASP A 9 0.28 16.17 18.04
CA ASP A 9 -1.00 16.65 17.53
C ASP A 9 -1.01 18.19 17.61
N GLN A 10 -1.08 18.88 16.47
CA GLN A 10 -0.90 20.34 16.38
C GLN A 10 -2.04 21.18 16.95
N GLN A 11 -2.98 20.63 17.70
CA GLN A 11 -4.02 21.42 18.41
C GLN A 11 -4.32 20.88 19.81
N VAL A 12 -3.50 21.25 20.77
CA VAL A 12 -3.85 21.13 22.19
C VAL A 12 -4.00 22.53 22.81
N PRO A 13 -5.21 23.06 22.94
CA PRO A 13 -5.50 23.99 23.99
C PRO A 13 -5.93 23.17 25.21
N ASP A 14 -5.23 23.35 26.29
CA ASP A 14 -5.57 22.83 27.60
C ASP A 14 -4.89 21.50 27.99
N GLY A 15 -3.94 21.57 28.87
CA GLY A 15 -3.30 20.62 29.78
C GLY A 15 -3.77 19.16 29.91
N SER A 16 -4.42 18.61 28.90
CA SER A 16 -4.88 17.23 28.86
C SER A 16 -3.69 16.31 28.62
N ALA A 17 -3.54 15.31 29.47
CA ALA A 17 -2.54 14.26 29.30
C ALA A 17 -2.69 13.63 27.91
N GLU A 18 -1.58 13.55 27.16
CA GLU A 18 -1.54 12.82 25.91
C GLU A 18 -1.31 11.33 26.18
N ALA A 19 -1.86 10.46 25.34
CA ALA A 19 -1.62 9.04 25.38
C ALA A 19 -0.77 8.61 24.18
N ASN A 20 0.12 7.64 24.39
CA ASN A 20 0.93 7.09 23.31
C ASN A 20 0.11 6.06 22.52
N VAL A 21 0.24 6.13 21.20
CA VAL A 21 -0.36 5.17 20.29
C VAL A 21 0.73 4.62 19.38
N THR A 22 0.88 3.32 19.39
CA THR A 22 1.84 2.64 18.52
C THR A 22 1.10 1.73 17.55
N PHE A 23 1.38 1.89 16.27
CA PHE A 23 0.89 1.03 15.20
C PHE A 23 2.04 0.19 14.66
N SER A 24 1.88 -1.13 14.68
CA SER A 24 2.78 -2.06 14.00
C SER A 24 2.15 -2.49 12.69
N LEU A 25 2.80 -2.19 11.58
CA LEU A 25 2.27 -2.41 10.24
C LEU A 25 2.92 -3.62 9.60
N THR A 26 2.10 -4.53 9.09
CA THR A 26 2.57 -5.70 8.35
C THR A 26 1.84 -5.85 7.02
N ILE A 27 2.56 -6.35 6.02
CA ILE A 27 1.98 -6.82 4.75
C ILE A 27 2.05 -8.35 4.78
N PRO A 28 0.94 -9.09 4.58
CA PRO A 28 0.96 -10.54 4.61
C PRO A 28 1.93 -11.13 3.60
N GLU A 29 2.69 -12.15 4.00
CA GLU A 29 3.66 -12.84 3.15
C GLU A 29 3.04 -13.38 1.85
N GLU A 30 1.80 -13.84 1.90
CA GLU A 30 1.06 -14.30 0.72
C GLU A 30 0.92 -13.20 -0.35
N ASN A 31 0.93 -11.95 0.05
CA ASN A 31 0.95 -10.80 -0.86
C ASN A 31 2.35 -10.50 -1.37
N MET A 32 3.39 -10.86 -0.63
CA MET A 32 4.79 -10.68 -0.99
C MET A 32 5.33 -11.86 -1.82
N LEU A 33 4.84 -13.07 -1.57
CA LEU A 33 5.36 -14.33 -2.14
C LEU A 33 4.95 -14.59 -3.60
N GLN A 34 4.20 -13.72 -4.24
CA GLN A 34 3.84 -13.99 -5.65
C GLN A 34 5.03 -13.92 -6.61
N ALA A 35 6.14 -13.31 -6.21
CA ALA A 35 7.40 -13.44 -6.95
C ALA A 35 8.00 -14.84 -6.87
N THR A 36 7.75 -15.61 -5.80
CA THR A 36 8.31 -16.93 -5.56
C THR A 36 7.38 -18.09 -5.97
N ARG A 37 6.08 -17.85 -6.13
CA ARG A 37 5.16 -18.90 -6.64
C ARG A 37 5.40 -19.31 -8.09
N SER A 38 6.17 -18.55 -8.85
CA SER A 38 6.68 -19.02 -10.14
C SER A 38 7.58 -20.26 -10.02
N ALA A 39 8.19 -20.48 -8.87
CA ALA A 39 9.03 -21.65 -8.60
C ALA A 39 8.21 -22.92 -8.30
N LEU A 40 6.96 -22.82 -7.88
CA LEU A 40 6.12 -23.96 -7.49
C LEU A 40 5.40 -24.63 -8.69
N TYR A 41 5.29 -23.94 -9.82
CA TYR A 41 4.81 -24.51 -11.06
C TYR A 41 5.97 -24.55 -12.07
N GLY A 42 6.90 -25.51 -11.85
CA GLY A 42 7.92 -25.92 -12.80
C GLY A 42 8.41 -24.77 -13.70
N ALA A 43 9.22 -23.87 -13.16
CA ALA A 43 9.91 -22.91 -14.00
C ALA A 43 10.89 -23.65 -14.89
N GLN A 44 10.44 -24.11 -16.04
CA GLN A 44 11.34 -24.22 -17.16
C GLN A 44 11.79 -22.79 -17.46
N SER A 45 13.01 -22.50 -17.15
CA SER A 45 13.71 -21.32 -17.61
C SER A 45 13.87 -21.40 -19.13
N SER A 46 12.80 -21.12 -19.85
CA SER A 46 12.93 -20.75 -21.23
C SER A 46 13.28 -19.27 -21.27
N SER A 47 14.46 -18.97 -21.70
CA SER A 47 14.92 -17.66 -22.12
C SER A 47 14.18 -17.21 -23.39
N ALA A 48 12.84 -17.29 -23.38
CA ALA A 48 12.01 -16.76 -24.44
C ALA A 48 11.72 -15.29 -24.14
N ALA A 49 11.99 -14.46 -25.10
CA ALA A 49 11.66 -13.04 -25.11
C ALA A 49 10.21 -12.81 -24.63
N GLY A 50 10.02 -12.13 -23.52
CA GLY A 50 8.72 -11.95 -22.86
C GLY A 50 8.62 -12.65 -21.50
N GLY A 51 9.67 -13.32 -21.04
CA GLY A 51 9.74 -13.89 -19.71
C GLY A 51 9.49 -12.82 -18.65
N LEU A 52 8.65 -13.17 -17.67
CA LEU A 52 8.54 -12.46 -16.40
C LEU A 52 9.96 -12.26 -15.87
N THR A 53 10.55 -11.12 -16.13
CA THR A 53 11.72 -10.72 -15.39
C THR A 53 11.25 -10.61 -13.95
N ASN A 54 11.69 -11.56 -13.11
CA ASN A 54 11.71 -11.36 -11.67
C ASN A 54 12.62 -10.15 -11.43
N VAL A 55 12.07 -8.98 -11.65
CA VAL A 55 12.73 -7.77 -11.23
C VAL A 55 12.83 -7.93 -9.72
N ASN A 56 14.04 -8.00 -9.22
CA ASN A 56 14.28 -7.93 -7.79
C ASN A 56 13.84 -6.52 -7.38
N LEU A 57 12.57 -6.39 -7.02
CA LEU A 57 11.95 -5.11 -6.70
C LEU A 57 12.73 -4.38 -5.61
N ALA A 58 13.27 -5.13 -4.63
CA ALA A 58 14.11 -4.60 -3.58
C ALA A 58 15.43 -3.96 -4.07
N ALA A 59 15.89 -4.29 -5.28
CA ALA A 59 17.09 -3.68 -5.84
C ALA A 59 16.84 -2.34 -6.54
N THR A 60 15.59 -2.00 -6.80
CA THR A 60 15.22 -0.82 -7.61
C THR A 60 14.21 0.08 -6.94
N HIS A 61 13.50 -0.44 -5.95
CA HIS A 61 12.41 0.28 -5.28
C HIS A 61 12.48 0.04 -3.77
N ASP A 62 12.07 1.07 -3.04
CA ASP A 62 11.82 1.03 -1.61
C ASP A 62 10.31 0.94 -1.36
N LEU A 63 9.93 0.41 -0.21
CA LEU A 63 8.56 0.38 0.25
C LEU A 63 8.30 1.59 1.16
N ARG A 64 7.42 2.47 0.73
CA ARG A 64 7.02 3.66 1.46
C ARG A 64 5.72 3.40 2.21
N TYR A 65 5.75 3.57 3.52
CA TYR A 65 4.56 3.58 4.38
C TYR A 65 4.19 5.01 4.73
N GLN A 66 2.90 5.29 4.75
CA GLN A 66 2.34 6.58 5.14
C GLN A 66 1.18 6.34 6.11
N LEU A 67 1.21 7.01 7.26
CA LEU A 67 0.14 6.97 8.26
C LEU A 67 -0.44 8.36 8.43
N ALA A 68 -1.76 8.50 8.30
CA ALA A 68 -2.53 9.68 8.68
C ALA A 68 -3.53 9.32 9.77
N ILE A 69 -3.79 10.27 10.66
CA ILE A 69 -4.80 10.10 11.71
C ILE A 69 -5.90 11.14 11.50
N TYR A 70 -7.11 10.65 11.51
CA TYR A 70 -8.32 11.47 11.44
C TYR A 70 -9.08 11.36 12.77
N ARG A 71 -9.54 12.48 13.31
CA ARG A 71 -10.48 12.52 14.42
C ARG A 71 -11.89 12.30 13.88
N VAL A 72 -12.65 11.42 14.52
CA VAL A 72 -14.05 11.14 14.15
C VAL A 72 -14.95 12.04 14.97
N GLU A 73 -15.74 12.89 14.28
CA GLU A 73 -16.72 13.78 14.89
C GLU A 73 -18.12 13.44 14.35
N GLY A 74 -18.95 12.86 15.23
CA GLY A 74 -20.29 12.39 14.81
C GLY A 74 -20.26 11.19 13.88
N ALA A 75 -21.36 10.93 13.19
CA ALA A 75 -21.54 9.69 12.42
C ALA A 75 -20.77 9.63 11.09
N SER A 76 -20.34 10.76 10.53
CA SER A 76 -19.79 10.81 9.17
C SER A 76 -18.65 11.81 8.98
N THR A 77 -18.32 12.61 9.98
CA THR A 77 -17.32 13.67 9.83
C THR A 77 -15.98 13.22 10.38
N THR A 78 -14.95 13.29 9.55
CA THR A 78 -13.58 13.06 9.95
C THR A 78 -12.74 14.31 9.69
N ILE A 79 -11.94 14.72 10.66
CA ILE A 79 -11.04 15.86 10.58
C ILE A 79 -9.62 15.32 10.69
N GLU A 80 -8.73 15.72 9.78
CA GLU A 80 -7.32 15.35 9.87
C GLU A 80 -6.74 15.86 11.18
N ALA A 81 -6.27 14.95 12.02
CA ALA A 81 -5.63 15.25 13.30
C ALA A 81 -4.10 15.22 13.19
N VAL A 82 -3.58 14.27 12.39
CA VAL A 82 -2.16 14.18 12.06
C VAL A 82 -2.02 13.99 10.56
N ALA A 83 -1.32 14.91 9.92
CA ALA A 83 -1.00 14.84 8.50
C ALA A 83 -0.15 13.58 8.20
N PRO A 84 -0.17 13.06 6.95
CA PRO A 84 0.55 11.84 6.64
C PRO A 84 2.03 11.90 6.99
N ILE A 85 2.45 11.03 7.92
CA ILE A 85 3.86 10.79 8.24
C ILE A 85 4.36 9.60 7.45
N LYS A 86 5.62 9.65 7.01
CA LYS A 86 6.20 8.68 6.09
C LYS A 86 7.34 7.91 6.74
N LYS A 87 7.45 6.63 6.39
CA LYS A 87 8.64 5.81 6.59
C LYS A 87 8.92 5.06 5.30
N VAL A 88 10.16 5.11 4.85
CA VAL A 88 10.64 4.39 3.67
C VAL A 88 11.62 3.33 4.12
N VAL A 89 11.46 2.12 3.67
CA VAL A 89 12.30 0.97 4.01
C VAL A 89 12.70 0.22 2.73
N ASP A 90 13.92 -0.26 2.71
CA ASP A 90 14.51 -1.02 1.61
C ASP A 90 14.09 -2.51 1.59
N THR A 91 13.38 -2.95 2.62
CA THR A 91 12.95 -4.33 2.79
C THR A 91 11.49 -4.41 3.24
N TYR A 92 10.85 -5.58 2.99
CA TYR A 92 9.48 -5.87 3.43
C TYR A 92 9.41 -6.22 4.93
N GLN A 93 10.02 -5.41 5.77
CA GLN A 93 9.97 -5.63 7.21
C GLN A 93 8.76 -4.92 7.83
N PRO A 94 8.25 -5.42 8.96
CA PRO A 94 7.27 -4.70 9.75
C PRO A 94 7.78 -3.32 10.13
N VAL A 95 6.89 -2.32 10.05
CA VAL A 95 7.21 -0.93 10.36
C VAL A 95 6.31 -0.46 11.48
N SER A 96 6.85 0.25 12.46
CA SER A 96 6.07 0.82 13.55
C SER A 96 6.04 2.35 13.46
N PHE A 97 4.88 2.92 13.79
CA PHE A 97 4.68 4.35 14.00
C PHE A 97 4.25 4.58 15.44
N SER A 98 4.93 5.48 16.13
CA SER A 98 4.54 5.91 17.48
C SER A 98 4.22 7.40 17.46
N LEU A 99 3.10 7.77 18.05
CA LEU A 99 2.63 9.14 18.10
C LEU A 99 1.85 9.40 19.40
N ARG A 100 1.61 10.68 19.70
CA ARG A 100 0.88 11.12 20.88
C ARG A 100 -0.43 11.76 20.43
N LEU A 101 -1.54 11.32 21.02
CA LEU A 101 -2.87 11.81 20.69
C LEU A 101 -3.62 12.20 21.95
N THR A 102 -4.57 13.11 21.80
CA THR A 102 -5.46 13.54 22.88
C THR A 102 -6.43 12.38 23.24
N PRO A 103 -6.47 11.95 24.50
CA PRO A 103 -7.35 10.87 24.92
C PRO A 103 -8.83 11.27 24.92
N ASN A 104 -9.69 10.30 25.24
CA ASN A 104 -11.16 10.42 25.27
C ASN A 104 -11.81 10.81 23.93
N ARG A 105 -11.15 10.44 22.83
CA ARG A 105 -11.62 10.68 21.46
C ARG A 105 -11.61 9.41 20.64
N THR A 106 -12.40 9.42 19.59
CA THR A 106 -12.39 8.39 18.55
C THR A 106 -11.57 8.88 17.38
N TYR A 107 -10.67 8.03 16.93
CA TYR A 107 -9.79 8.29 15.81
C TYR A 107 -9.92 7.22 14.74
N LYS A 108 -9.47 7.56 13.56
CA LYS A 108 -9.33 6.65 12.44
C LYS A 108 -7.88 6.73 11.93
N ALA A 109 -7.14 5.63 12.08
CA ALA A 109 -5.85 5.47 11.45
C ALA A 109 -6.06 5.04 10.00
N VAL A 110 -5.41 5.72 9.07
CA VAL A 110 -5.43 5.41 7.65
C VAL A 110 -3.99 5.21 7.20
N VAL A 111 -3.70 4.01 6.74
CA VAL A 111 -2.36 3.65 6.26
C VAL A 111 -2.41 3.38 4.76
N TRP A 112 -1.44 3.92 4.06
CA TRP A 112 -1.11 3.59 2.68
C TRP A 112 0.33 3.16 2.57
N ALA A 113 0.59 2.10 1.80
CA ALA A 113 1.95 1.69 1.47
C ALA A 113 2.04 1.42 -0.03
N ASP A 114 3.11 1.91 -0.65
CA ASP A 114 3.37 1.75 -2.09
C ASP A 114 4.87 1.72 -2.37
N PHE A 115 5.22 1.28 -3.57
CA PHE A 115 6.60 1.27 -4.01
C PHE A 115 6.98 2.62 -4.62
N VAL A 116 8.17 3.08 -4.26
CA VAL A 116 8.81 4.28 -4.81
C VAL A 116 10.22 3.93 -5.30
N PRO A 117 10.79 4.66 -6.27
CA PRO A 117 12.16 4.42 -6.68
C PRO A 117 13.13 4.51 -5.51
N GLN A 118 14.12 3.62 -5.48
CA GLN A 118 15.09 3.51 -4.39
C GLN A 118 15.70 4.87 -4.04
N GLY A 119 15.78 5.16 -2.74
CA GLY A 119 16.35 6.39 -2.21
C GLY A 119 15.44 7.61 -2.34
N THR A 120 14.15 7.43 -2.66
CA THR A 120 13.18 8.52 -2.72
C THR A 120 11.98 8.26 -1.82
N GLU A 121 11.24 9.32 -1.48
CA GLU A 121 9.93 9.23 -0.82
C GLU A 121 8.83 9.95 -1.64
N ALA A 122 9.17 10.37 -2.84
CA ALA A 122 8.25 11.08 -3.72
C ALA A 122 7.18 10.15 -4.32
N ASP A 123 6.01 10.71 -4.64
CA ASP A 123 4.94 10.01 -5.33
C ASP A 123 5.39 9.46 -6.68
N TRP A 124 5.28 8.16 -6.86
CA TRP A 124 5.65 7.47 -8.09
C TRP A 124 4.41 7.05 -8.90
N HIS A 125 3.87 5.87 -8.67
CA HIS A 125 2.66 5.41 -9.35
C HIS A 125 1.37 6.01 -8.79
N TYR A 126 1.39 6.47 -7.56
CA TYR A 126 0.24 7.02 -6.87
C TYR A 126 0.51 8.45 -6.44
N ASN A 127 -0.48 9.33 -6.59
CA ASN A 127 -0.50 10.62 -5.93
C ASN A 127 -1.20 10.45 -4.58
N THR A 128 -0.43 10.54 -3.51
CA THR A 128 -0.87 10.33 -2.13
C THR A 128 -0.98 11.62 -1.33
N THR A 129 -0.97 12.77 -1.99
CA THR A 129 -1.06 14.09 -1.35
C THR A 129 -2.35 14.25 -0.55
N ASN A 130 -3.43 13.57 -0.98
CA ASN A 130 -4.71 13.62 -0.30
C ASN A 130 -5.28 12.20 -0.14
N PHE A 131 -5.37 11.72 1.09
CA PHE A 131 -5.87 10.38 1.40
C PHE A 131 -7.37 10.21 1.15
N THR A 132 -8.14 11.30 1.03
CA THR A 132 -9.52 11.20 0.56
C THR A 132 -9.63 11.00 -0.96
N ASN A 133 -8.53 11.16 -1.69
CA ASN A 133 -8.47 10.99 -3.13
C ASN A 133 -7.05 10.61 -3.60
N ILE A 134 -6.63 9.40 -3.29
CA ILE A 134 -5.38 8.84 -3.82
C ILE A 134 -5.60 8.48 -5.27
N VAL A 135 -4.85 9.10 -6.18
CA VAL A 135 -5.00 8.94 -7.63
C VAL A 135 -3.89 8.08 -8.20
N TYR A 136 -4.26 7.11 -9.04
CA TYR A 136 -3.32 6.32 -9.82
C TYR A 136 -2.82 7.14 -11.02
N LYS A 137 -1.57 7.59 -10.98
CA LYS A 137 -0.97 8.50 -11.96
C LYS A 137 -0.82 7.88 -13.35
N ASP A 138 -0.66 6.58 -13.43
CA ASP A 138 -0.47 5.84 -14.68
C ASP A 138 -1.78 5.27 -15.25
N ALA A 139 -2.91 5.76 -14.80
CA ALA A 139 -4.22 5.27 -15.20
C ALA A 139 -4.47 5.29 -16.73
N HIS A 140 -3.79 6.18 -17.43
CA HIS A 140 -3.86 6.32 -18.89
C HIS A 140 -2.97 5.32 -19.65
N LYS A 141 -2.02 4.69 -18.98
CA LYS A 141 -1.11 3.73 -19.60
C LYS A 141 -1.80 2.37 -19.70
N THR A 142 -1.96 1.87 -20.92
CA THR A 142 -2.67 0.63 -21.21
C THR A 142 -1.78 -0.61 -21.32
N ASP A 143 -0.48 -0.42 -21.54
CA ASP A 143 0.40 -1.49 -22.00
C ASP A 143 1.33 -2.02 -20.91
N ILE A 144 0.98 -1.78 -19.63
CA ILE A 144 1.84 -2.18 -18.53
C ILE A 144 1.31 -3.46 -17.92
N LEU A 145 2.00 -4.53 -18.24
CA LEU A 145 1.81 -5.85 -17.67
C LEU A 145 3.02 -6.21 -16.79
N ASN A 146 2.79 -7.02 -15.77
CA ASN A 146 3.84 -7.59 -14.91
C ASN A 146 4.74 -6.55 -14.19
N ASP A 147 4.21 -5.40 -13.86
CA ASP A 147 4.95 -4.38 -13.12
C ASP A 147 4.55 -4.44 -11.63
N GLU A 148 5.33 -5.18 -10.85
CA GLU A 148 5.11 -5.37 -9.42
C GLU A 148 5.31 -4.07 -8.60
N SER A 149 6.04 -3.08 -9.13
CA SER A 149 6.22 -1.78 -8.48
C SER A 149 4.92 -0.98 -8.36
N ARG A 150 3.86 -1.40 -9.07
CA ARG A 150 2.52 -0.82 -8.99
C ARG A 150 1.66 -1.38 -7.88
N ASP A 151 2.15 -2.38 -7.16
CA ASP A 151 1.43 -2.89 -5.99
C ASP A 151 1.32 -1.79 -4.93
N ALA A 152 0.20 -1.78 -4.24
CA ALA A 152 -0.04 -0.91 -3.11
C ALA A 152 -0.86 -1.64 -2.06
N TYR A 153 -0.79 -1.15 -0.84
CA TYR A 153 -1.46 -1.76 0.31
C TYR A 153 -2.07 -0.66 1.16
N PHE A 154 -3.18 -0.95 1.82
CA PHE A 154 -3.81 0.00 2.71
C PHE A 154 -4.55 -0.70 3.83
N ILE A 155 -4.84 0.06 4.87
CA ILE A 155 -5.83 -0.27 5.89
C ILE A 155 -6.40 1.01 6.47
N THR A 156 -7.64 0.92 6.89
CA THR A 156 -8.33 1.92 7.69
C THR A 156 -8.84 1.24 8.94
N LYS A 157 -8.51 1.79 10.11
CA LYS A 157 -8.90 1.27 11.42
C LYS A 157 -9.44 2.40 12.29
N GLU A 158 -10.68 2.28 12.72
CA GLU A 158 -11.23 3.16 13.73
C GLU A 158 -10.94 2.59 15.12
N PHE A 159 -10.56 3.45 16.05
CA PHE A 159 -10.26 3.10 17.43
C PHE A 159 -10.65 4.22 18.39
N ARG A 160 -11.00 3.83 19.59
CA ARG A 160 -11.24 4.75 20.71
C ARG A 160 -9.96 4.85 21.53
N LEU A 161 -9.46 6.06 21.75
CA LEU A 161 -8.36 6.34 22.66
C LEU A 161 -8.92 6.83 23.98
N ASP A 162 -8.79 6.04 25.01
CA ASP A 162 -9.06 6.42 26.39
C ASP A 162 -7.77 6.96 27.05
N ASN A 163 -7.68 7.01 28.38
CA ASN A 163 -6.52 7.54 29.09
C ASN A 163 -5.37 6.50 29.23
N ALA A 164 -5.24 5.57 28.33
CA ALA A 164 -4.21 4.54 28.34
C ALA A 164 -3.52 4.43 27.00
N ASP A 165 -2.24 4.08 27.00
CA ASP A 165 -1.47 3.82 25.80
C ASP A 165 -2.06 2.63 25.02
N ILE A 166 -2.04 2.73 23.70
CA ILE A 166 -2.56 1.71 22.79
C ILE A 166 -1.44 1.20 21.89
N ASN A 167 -1.40 -0.13 21.72
CA ASN A 167 -0.60 -0.80 20.71
C ASN A 167 -1.53 -1.57 19.79
N GLU A 168 -1.49 -1.26 18.49
CA GLU A 168 -2.35 -1.86 17.48
C GLU A 168 -1.52 -2.48 16.35
N ASP A 169 -1.82 -3.75 16.06
CA ASP A 169 -1.25 -4.43 14.90
C ASP A 169 -2.18 -4.27 13.70
N LEU A 170 -1.66 -3.70 12.63
CA LEU A 170 -2.40 -3.40 11.41
C LEU A 170 -1.86 -4.22 10.25
N VAL A 171 -2.70 -5.11 9.72
CA VAL A 171 -2.37 -5.94 8.57
C VAL A 171 -2.93 -5.29 7.31
N LEU A 172 -2.04 -4.81 6.44
CA LEU A 172 -2.40 -4.11 5.21
C LEU A 172 -2.91 -5.10 4.15
N LYS A 173 -3.82 -4.65 3.31
CA LYS A 173 -4.38 -5.41 2.18
C LYS A 173 -4.31 -4.61 0.89
N ARG A 174 -4.34 -5.28 -0.26
CA ARG A 174 -4.40 -4.59 -1.55
C ARG A 174 -5.71 -3.83 -1.70
N PRO A 175 -5.67 -2.58 -2.21
CA PRO A 175 -6.88 -1.82 -2.55
C PRO A 175 -7.56 -2.30 -3.84
N PHE A 176 -6.90 -3.12 -4.63
CA PHE A 176 -7.36 -3.61 -5.93
C PHE A 176 -7.06 -5.11 -6.11
N ALA A 177 -7.77 -5.73 -7.04
CA ALA A 177 -7.52 -7.11 -7.42
C ALA A 177 -6.29 -7.21 -8.34
N LYS A 178 -5.51 -8.27 -8.16
CA LYS A 178 -4.44 -8.67 -9.07
C LYS A 178 -4.91 -9.87 -9.86
N VAL A 179 -4.88 -9.76 -11.19
CA VAL A 179 -5.30 -10.83 -12.10
C VAL A 179 -4.07 -11.38 -12.80
N ARG A 180 -3.90 -12.70 -12.74
CA ARG A 180 -2.88 -13.43 -13.49
C ARG A 180 -3.56 -14.31 -14.52
N VAL A 181 -3.13 -14.19 -15.76
CA VAL A 181 -3.52 -15.10 -16.83
C VAL A 181 -2.38 -16.09 -17.05
N VAL A 182 -2.71 -17.38 -17.03
CA VAL A 182 -1.75 -18.47 -17.23
C VAL A 182 -2.23 -19.31 -18.40
N ALA A 183 -1.40 -19.43 -19.44
CA ALA A 183 -1.58 -20.41 -20.51
C ALA A 183 -0.85 -21.69 -20.11
N THR A 184 -1.58 -22.77 -19.87
CA THR A 184 -1.00 -24.06 -19.43
C THR A 184 -0.60 -24.97 -20.59
N ASP A 185 -1.02 -24.62 -21.79
CA ASP A 185 -0.85 -25.37 -23.03
C ASP A 185 0.07 -24.67 -24.04
N TRP A 186 0.84 -23.68 -23.58
CA TRP A 186 1.70 -22.85 -24.42
C TRP A 186 2.63 -23.66 -25.33
N GLY A 187 3.22 -24.74 -24.84
CA GLY A 187 4.12 -25.57 -25.60
C GLY A 187 3.43 -26.64 -26.49
N LEU A 188 2.10 -26.80 -26.42
CA LEU A 188 1.35 -27.84 -27.14
C LEU A 188 0.93 -27.43 -28.56
N TYR A 189 0.85 -26.13 -28.85
CA TYR A 189 0.27 -25.60 -30.08
C TYR A 189 1.18 -24.65 -30.85
N ASP A 190 2.47 -24.80 -30.79
CA ASP A 190 3.42 -23.86 -31.43
C ASP A 190 3.22 -22.39 -31.00
N LEU A 191 2.61 -22.17 -29.87
CA LEU A 191 2.35 -20.82 -29.35
C LEU A 191 3.64 -20.07 -28.96
N GLU A 192 4.73 -20.82 -28.77
CA GLU A 192 6.10 -20.28 -28.59
C GLU A 192 6.58 -19.42 -29.77
N LYS A 193 5.92 -19.53 -30.93
CA LYS A 193 6.18 -18.68 -32.11
C LYS A 193 5.33 -17.42 -32.12
N ALA A 194 4.44 -17.22 -31.15
CA ALA A 194 3.63 -16.02 -31.06
C ALA A 194 4.46 -14.84 -30.57
N ASP A 195 4.63 -13.83 -31.39
CA ASP A 195 5.36 -12.62 -31.07
C ASP A 195 4.60 -11.70 -30.10
N ASN A 196 3.29 -11.89 -29.99
CA ASN A 196 2.41 -11.03 -29.20
C ASN A 196 1.33 -11.81 -28.46
N PHE A 197 1.12 -11.44 -27.20
CA PHE A 197 0.02 -11.94 -26.39
C PHE A 197 -0.81 -10.77 -25.87
N LYS A 198 -2.12 -10.77 -26.15
CA LYS A 198 -3.05 -9.74 -25.73
C LYS A 198 -4.20 -10.33 -24.95
N VAL A 199 -4.42 -9.79 -23.75
CA VAL A 199 -5.61 -10.07 -22.93
C VAL A 199 -6.53 -8.85 -22.96
N THR A 200 -7.79 -9.07 -23.34
CA THR A 200 -8.79 -8.02 -23.31
C THR A 200 -9.88 -8.38 -22.32
N TYR A 201 -10.13 -7.50 -21.37
CA TYR A 201 -11.20 -7.65 -20.38
C TYR A 201 -12.41 -6.84 -20.82
N TYR A 202 -13.59 -7.49 -20.88
CA TYR A 202 -14.85 -6.84 -21.22
C TYR A 202 -15.70 -6.65 -19.97
N GLY A 203 -16.41 -5.53 -19.91
CA GLY A 203 -17.38 -5.25 -18.84
C GLY A 203 -16.79 -4.95 -17.47
N CYS A 204 -15.47 -4.80 -17.36
CA CYS A 204 -14.82 -4.43 -16.12
C CYS A 204 -14.80 -2.91 -15.94
N LYS A 205 -15.25 -2.44 -14.79
CA LYS A 205 -15.01 -1.06 -14.39
C LYS A 205 -13.56 -0.93 -13.93
N ARG A 206 -12.89 0.12 -14.40
CA ARG A 206 -11.56 0.48 -13.94
C ARG A 206 -11.67 1.69 -13.03
N PHE A 207 -11.24 1.53 -11.81
CA PHE A 207 -11.10 2.62 -10.87
C PHE A 207 -9.73 3.27 -11.02
N THR A 208 -9.66 4.58 -10.91
CA THR A 208 -8.43 5.37 -11.08
C THR A 208 -8.05 6.15 -9.83
N ALA A 209 -8.94 6.15 -8.85
CA ALA A 209 -8.72 6.80 -7.56
C ALA A 209 -9.33 5.97 -6.42
N MET A 210 -8.90 6.30 -5.21
CA MET A 210 -9.40 5.68 -3.99
C MET A 210 -9.46 6.71 -2.87
N ASN A 211 -10.57 6.73 -2.16
CA ASN A 211 -10.67 7.38 -0.87
C ASN A 211 -10.20 6.39 0.22
N ALA A 212 -8.97 6.54 0.69
CA ALA A 212 -8.40 5.64 1.68
C ALA A 212 -9.04 5.81 3.06
N VAL A 213 -9.65 6.97 3.36
CA VAL A 213 -10.35 7.23 4.63
C VAL A 213 -11.63 6.41 4.73
N THR A 214 -12.33 6.22 3.62
CA THR A 214 -13.57 5.43 3.55
C THR A 214 -13.35 4.01 3.01
N GLY A 215 -12.22 3.74 2.37
CA GLY A 215 -11.93 2.48 1.72
C GLY A 215 -12.66 2.27 0.39
N VAL A 216 -13.17 3.34 -0.23
CA VAL A 216 -13.98 3.29 -1.46
C VAL A 216 -13.15 3.73 -2.67
N ALA A 217 -13.13 2.89 -3.71
CA ALA A 217 -12.54 3.20 -5.01
C ALA A 217 -13.54 3.94 -5.93
N SER A 218 -13.02 4.83 -6.81
CA SER A 218 -13.80 5.64 -7.76
C SER A 218 -13.13 5.76 -9.12
#